data_6919d90a35da34725eb851ac154d2ecb
#
_entry.id   6919d90a35da34725eb851ac154d2ecb
#
_cell.length_a   1.000
_cell.length_b   1.000
_cell.length_c   1.000
_cell.angle_alpha   90.00
_cell.angle_beta   90.00
_cell.angle_gamma   90.00
#
_symmetry.space_group_name_H-M   'P 1'
#
loop_
_entity.id
_entity.type
_entity.pdbx_description
1 polymer ?
#
loop_
_entity_poly.entity_id
_entity_poly.type
_entity_poly.pdbx_seq_one_letter_code
_entity_poly.pdbx_strand_id
1 'polypeptide(L)'
;MPDDINSILGRVSGGENLSFDEMAAAIDAIMQGGWTEEQIGLLLTALAAKGETVDEIAGAAFAMRKHMTPIRSRHAELLDTCGTGGGGSNLFNVSTTAAIVAAAAGVPVAKHGNRSITSRSGSADVLAELGVNINASIAQVEACLDELGLCFCFAPLMHPSMKHVAAVRKKLGIRTIFNILGPLVNPAGATHQLLGAGRPELQPLLAGAMQRLGTRRTLVVSGDDGLGDVTLAGNTTVTEITPGGVRTFTWSPEYFGLARESLDGLAVDGPAESAAIIRELLVGAPGAARDIVVLNAAAGLITFGKTDDPKSAAAKCAAAIDSGAAASLLGHLVKRSHEPA
;
A
#
# COMPACT_ATOMS: atom_id res chain seq x y z
N MET A 1 -29.76 16.96 7.52
CA MET A 1 -29.31 17.63 6.28
C MET A 1 -27.79 17.58 6.31
N PRO A 2 -27.08 17.35 5.20
CA PRO A 2 -25.63 17.49 5.25
C PRO A 2 -25.31 18.91 5.71
N ASP A 3 -24.39 19.04 6.66
CA ASP A 3 -23.92 20.35 7.13
C ASP A 3 -23.53 21.21 5.94
N ASP A 4 -23.86 22.50 5.99
CA ASP A 4 -23.44 23.47 4.98
C ASP A 4 -21.90 23.44 4.89
N ILE A 5 -21.38 23.46 3.68
CA ILE A 5 -19.92 23.45 3.40
C ILE A 5 -19.19 24.48 4.26
N ASN A 6 -19.77 25.70 4.41
CA ASN A 6 -19.17 26.74 5.23
C ASN A 6 -19.14 26.39 6.72
N SER A 7 -20.14 25.66 7.22
CA SER A 7 -20.16 25.15 8.59
C SER A 7 -19.00 24.13 8.81
N ILE A 8 -18.84 23.18 7.91
CA ILE A 8 -17.72 22.19 7.96
C ILE A 8 -16.37 22.92 7.93
N LEU A 9 -16.17 23.83 6.99
CA LEU A 9 -14.92 24.58 6.85
C LEU A 9 -14.64 25.43 8.09
N GLY A 10 -15.65 26.12 8.65
CA GLY A 10 -15.51 26.93 9.86
C GLY A 10 -15.08 26.11 11.06
N ARG A 11 -15.71 24.96 11.28
CA ARG A 11 -15.42 24.05 12.40
C ARG A 11 -14.00 23.47 12.29
N VAL A 12 -13.62 22.92 11.13
CA VAL A 12 -12.29 22.34 10.92
C VAL A 12 -11.20 23.40 11.03
N SER A 13 -11.44 24.62 10.50
CA SER A 13 -10.51 25.76 10.64
C SER A 13 -10.38 26.22 12.10
N GLY A 14 -11.44 26.07 12.90
CA GLY A 14 -11.43 26.29 14.35
C GLY A 14 -10.76 25.16 15.17
N GLY A 15 -10.24 24.11 14.51
CA GLY A 15 -9.59 22.97 15.15
C GLY A 15 -10.55 21.87 15.62
N GLU A 16 -11.83 21.93 15.25
CA GLU A 16 -12.79 20.87 15.59
C GLU A 16 -12.60 19.64 14.70
N ASN A 17 -12.81 18.46 15.27
CA ASN A 17 -12.79 17.21 14.56
C ASN A 17 -14.14 16.94 13.87
N LEU A 18 -14.08 16.36 12.67
CA LEU A 18 -15.27 15.83 12.02
C LEU A 18 -15.49 14.37 12.47
N SER A 19 -16.76 14.01 12.62
CA SER A 19 -17.14 12.61 12.77
C SER A 19 -16.89 11.83 11.48
N PHE A 20 -16.93 10.49 11.57
CA PHE A 20 -16.83 9.60 10.42
C PHE A 20 -17.86 9.97 9.32
N ASP A 21 -19.12 10.19 9.71
CA ASP A 21 -20.21 10.46 8.76
C ASP A 21 -20.09 11.85 8.11
N GLU A 22 -19.70 12.87 8.87
CA GLU A 22 -19.45 14.22 8.34
C GLU A 22 -18.29 14.21 7.33
N MET A 23 -17.19 13.57 7.69
CA MET A 23 -16.05 13.46 6.78
C MET A 23 -16.37 12.63 5.55
N ALA A 24 -17.11 11.53 5.69
CA ALA A 24 -17.56 10.73 4.57
C ALA A 24 -18.44 11.53 3.62
N ALA A 25 -19.38 12.34 4.15
CA ALA A 25 -20.23 13.20 3.35
C ALA A 25 -19.45 14.30 2.62
N ALA A 26 -18.48 14.93 3.29
CA ALA A 26 -17.64 15.96 2.69
C ALA A 26 -16.80 15.41 1.53
N ILE A 27 -16.13 14.26 1.72
CA ILE A 27 -15.33 13.61 0.68
C ILE A 27 -16.22 13.08 -0.45
N ASP A 28 -17.40 12.52 -0.14
CA ASP A 28 -18.36 12.07 -1.16
C ASP A 28 -18.76 13.25 -2.08
N ALA A 29 -19.09 14.40 -1.53
CA ALA A 29 -19.42 15.62 -2.29
C ALA A 29 -18.24 16.12 -3.12
N ILE A 30 -17.00 16.07 -2.59
CA ILE A 30 -15.77 16.41 -3.33
C ILE A 30 -15.58 15.45 -4.51
N MET A 31 -15.73 14.14 -4.29
CA MET A 31 -15.56 13.12 -5.33
C MET A 31 -16.60 13.23 -6.46
N GLN A 32 -17.77 13.80 -6.18
CA GLN A 32 -18.80 14.14 -7.15
C GLN A 32 -18.56 15.48 -7.86
N GLY A 33 -17.55 16.26 -7.45
CA GLY A 33 -17.25 17.59 -8.01
C GLY A 33 -18.15 18.70 -7.47
N GLY A 34 -18.80 18.49 -6.32
CA GLY A 34 -19.69 19.45 -5.69
C GLY A 34 -18.99 20.61 -4.97
N TRP A 35 -17.67 20.54 -4.75
CA TRP A 35 -16.88 21.58 -4.08
C TRP A 35 -15.96 22.29 -5.06
N THR A 36 -15.73 23.59 -4.82
CA THR A 36 -14.73 24.35 -5.59
C THR A 36 -13.31 24.00 -5.18
N GLU A 37 -12.33 24.27 -6.05
CA GLU A 37 -10.90 24.07 -5.72
C GLU A 37 -10.48 24.83 -4.45
N GLU A 38 -11.04 26.03 -4.23
CA GLU A 38 -10.78 26.86 -3.06
C GLU A 38 -11.30 26.17 -1.79
N GLN A 39 -12.53 25.69 -1.79
CA GLN A 39 -13.15 24.98 -0.66
C GLN A 39 -12.38 23.70 -0.32
N ILE A 40 -11.98 22.92 -1.34
CA ILE A 40 -11.14 21.74 -1.16
C ILE A 40 -9.79 22.13 -0.55
N GLY A 41 -9.17 23.21 -1.05
CA GLY A 41 -7.89 23.70 -0.53
C GLY A 41 -7.97 24.10 0.93
N LEU A 42 -9.03 24.82 1.33
CA LEU A 42 -9.28 25.21 2.72
C LEU A 42 -9.44 23.98 3.63
N LEU A 43 -10.26 23.00 3.23
CA LEU A 43 -10.45 21.77 4.02
C LEU A 43 -9.15 21.03 4.21
N LEU A 44 -8.40 20.79 3.13
CA LEU A 44 -7.15 20.02 3.18
C LEU A 44 -6.10 20.71 4.03
N THR A 45 -5.99 22.04 3.95
CA THR A 45 -5.06 22.83 4.74
C THR A 45 -5.43 22.82 6.21
N ALA A 46 -6.72 22.98 6.53
CA ALA A 46 -7.23 22.98 7.91
C ALA A 46 -7.04 21.59 8.56
N LEU A 47 -7.35 20.51 7.86
CA LEU A 47 -7.11 19.13 8.33
C LEU A 47 -5.61 18.89 8.61
N ALA A 48 -4.74 19.28 7.67
CA ALA A 48 -3.30 19.13 7.83
C ALA A 48 -2.74 19.95 9.01
N ALA A 49 -3.31 21.15 9.25
CA ALA A 49 -2.88 22.03 10.33
C ALA A 49 -3.29 21.52 11.72
N LYS A 50 -4.52 21.00 11.87
CA LYS A 50 -4.98 20.44 13.16
C LYS A 50 -4.48 19.02 13.43
N GLY A 51 -4.14 18.27 12.40
CA GLY A 51 -3.91 16.82 12.44
C GLY A 51 -5.20 16.02 12.26
N GLU A 52 -5.14 15.02 11.39
CA GLU A 52 -6.28 14.15 11.08
C GLU A 52 -6.56 13.16 12.21
N THR A 53 -7.83 12.84 12.45
CA THR A 53 -8.27 11.82 13.41
C THR A 53 -8.58 10.49 12.73
N VAL A 54 -8.71 9.42 13.53
CA VAL A 54 -9.14 8.10 13.06
C VAL A 54 -10.45 8.15 12.31
N ASP A 55 -11.47 8.87 12.86
CA ASP A 55 -12.79 8.97 12.23
C ASP A 55 -12.74 9.75 10.91
N GLU A 56 -11.95 10.81 10.83
CA GLU A 56 -11.75 11.56 9.59
C GLU A 56 -11.04 10.72 8.52
N ILE A 57 -9.99 10.00 8.88
CA ILE A 57 -9.28 9.11 7.94
C ILE A 57 -10.20 7.99 7.46
N ALA A 58 -10.93 7.35 8.36
CA ALA A 58 -11.83 6.26 8.04
C ALA A 58 -13.03 6.73 7.19
N GLY A 59 -13.64 7.87 7.54
CA GLY A 59 -14.74 8.47 6.78
C GLY A 59 -14.32 8.85 5.35
N ALA A 60 -13.12 9.46 5.21
CA ALA A 60 -12.57 9.79 3.91
C ALA A 60 -12.31 8.54 3.05
N ALA A 61 -11.68 7.51 3.62
CA ALA A 61 -11.44 6.26 2.92
C ALA A 61 -12.75 5.55 2.52
N PHE A 62 -13.75 5.55 3.40
CA PHE A 62 -15.06 4.99 3.13
C PHE A 62 -15.74 5.66 1.93
N ALA A 63 -15.73 6.99 1.87
CA ALA A 63 -16.28 7.73 0.73
C ALA A 63 -15.50 7.43 -0.55
N MET A 64 -14.16 7.44 -0.51
CA MET A 64 -13.34 7.12 -1.68
C MET A 64 -13.62 5.73 -2.24
N ARG A 65 -13.84 4.72 -1.38
CA ARG A 65 -14.19 3.35 -1.81
C ARG A 65 -15.48 3.29 -2.63
N LYS A 66 -16.43 4.21 -2.39
CA LYS A 66 -17.69 4.28 -3.18
C LYS A 66 -17.46 4.80 -4.60
N HIS A 67 -16.41 5.60 -4.81
CA HIS A 67 -16.12 6.27 -6.08
C HIS A 67 -14.97 5.62 -6.86
N MET A 68 -14.40 4.52 -6.38
CA MET A 68 -13.37 3.79 -7.12
C MET A 68 -13.98 2.87 -8.16
N THR A 69 -13.20 2.56 -9.20
CA THR A 69 -13.51 1.50 -10.15
C THR A 69 -13.14 0.15 -9.53
N PRO A 70 -14.11 -0.72 -9.20
CA PRO A 70 -13.81 -1.97 -8.52
C PRO A 70 -13.12 -2.97 -9.46
N ILE A 71 -12.20 -3.76 -8.90
CA ILE A 71 -11.59 -4.93 -9.52
C ILE A 71 -12.29 -6.17 -8.95
N ARG A 72 -12.85 -6.98 -9.85
CA ARG A 72 -13.51 -8.24 -9.48
C ARG A 72 -12.49 -9.39 -9.53
N SER A 73 -12.68 -10.39 -8.69
CA SER A 73 -11.84 -11.58 -8.67
C SER A 73 -12.63 -12.80 -8.22
N ARG A 74 -12.21 -13.97 -8.71
CA ARG A 74 -12.68 -15.27 -8.20
C ARG A 74 -12.09 -15.62 -6.82
N HIS A 75 -11.03 -14.95 -6.39
CA HIS A 75 -10.41 -15.16 -5.09
C HIS A 75 -11.24 -14.47 -4.01
N ALA A 76 -11.72 -15.25 -3.03
CA ALA A 76 -12.51 -14.72 -1.91
C ALA A 76 -11.70 -13.84 -0.96
N GLU A 77 -10.40 -14.05 -0.90
CA GLU A 77 -9.47 -13.34 -0.03
C GLU A 77 -8.25 -12.88 -0.84
N LEU A 78 -7.82 -11.66 -0.60
CA LEU A 78 -6.72 -11.02 -1.31
C LEU A 78 -5.77 -10.34 -0.31
N LEU A 79 -4.49 -10.38 -0.61
CA LEU A 79 -3.47 -9.61 0.10
C LEU A 79 -3.15 -8.33 -0.69
N ASP A 80 -2.96 -7.22 0.04
CA ASP A 80 -2.28 -6.02 -0.46
C ASP A 80 -1.02 -5.75 0.35
N THR A 81 0.01 -5.21 -0.29
CA THR A 81 1.28 -4.81 0.35
C THR A 81 1.55 -3.32 0.15
N CYS A 82 0.49 -2.50 0.13
CA CYS A 82 0.60 -1.07 -0.08
C CYS A 82 0.93 -0.33 1.23
N GLY A 83 1.95 0.53 1.21
CA GLY A 83 2.30 1.41 2.32
C GLY A 83 1.97 2.88 2.04
N THR A 84 2.09 3.73 3.07
CA THR A 84 1.87 5.18 2.95
C THR A 84 2.94 5.90 2.15
N GLY A 85 4.11 5.26 1.96
CA GLY A 85 5.32 5.93 1.50
C GLY A 85 5.84 6.96 2.52
N GLY A 86 6.83 7.73 2.11
CA GLY A 86 7.28 8.90 2.87
C GLY A 86 8.25 8.60 4.03
N GLY A 87 8.77 7.38 4.16
CA GLY A 87 9.76 7.00 5.17
C GLY A 87 11.19 7.51 4.94
N GLY A 88 11.42 8.29 3.88
CA GLY A 88 12.74 8.89 3.64
C GLY A 88 13.81 7.93 3.09
N SER A 89 13.61 6.63 3.15
CA SER A 89 14.49 5.64 2.52
C SER A 89 14.23 5.62 1.02
N ASN A 90 15.28 5.77 0.22
CA ASN A 90 15.20 5.61 -1.23
C ASN A 90 15.56 4.18 -1.64
N LEU A 91 15.16 3.18 -0.85
CA LEU A 91 15.41 1.79 -1.18
C LEU A 91 14.70 1.41 -2.48
N PHE A 92 15.23 0.37 -3.14
CA PHE A 92 14.51 -0.26 -4.24
C PHE A 92 13.11 -0.71 -3.79
N ASN A 93 12.23 -1.05 -4.73
CA ASN A 93 10.82 -1.30 -4.43
C ASN A 93 10.56 -2.64 -3.71
N VAL A 94 10.95 -2.70 -2.42
CA VAL A 94 10.85 -3.89 -1.54
C VAL A 94 9.44 -4.45 -1.54
N SER A 95 8.43 -3.65 -1.17
CA SER A 95 7.03 -4.10 -1.07
C SER A 95 6.44 -4.59 -2.39
N THR A 96 6.90 -4.03 -3.54
CA THR A 96 6.48 -4.48 -4.88
C THR A 96 7.06 -5.85 -5.20
N THR A 97 8.34 -6.04 -4.88
CA THR A 97 9.01 -7.33 -5.09
C THR A 97 8.48 -8.39 -4.15
N ALA A 98 8.22 -8.03 -2.89
CA ALA A 98 7.59 -8.90 -1.89
C ALA A 98 6.19 -9.38 -2.34
N ALA A 99 5.41 -8.52 -3.01
CA ALA A 99 4.13 -8.89 -3.61
C ALA A 99 4.28 -10.01 -4.66
N ILE A 100 5.27 -9.90 -5.54
CA ILE A 100 5.57 -10.92 -6.57
C ILE A 100 5.97 -12.24 -5.90
N VAL A 101 6.86 -12.19 -4.91
CA VAL A 101 7.34 -13.39 -4.21
C VAL A 101 6.22 -14.04 -3.38
N ALA A 102 5.38 -13.25 -2.69
CA ALA A 102 4.23 -13.77 -1.94
C ALA A 102 3.21 -14.43 -2.87
N ALA A 103 2.96 -13.86 -4.04
CA ALA A 103 2.09 -14.45 -5.05
C ALA A 103 2.66 -15.76 -5.59
N ALA A 104 3.95 -15.81 -5.89
CA ALA A 104 4.65 -17.03 -6.31
C ALA A 104 4.66 -18.12 -5.21
N ALA A 105 4.60 -17.72 -3.94
CA ALA A 105 4.43 -18.63 -2.80
C ALA A 105 2.97 -19.03 -2.54
N GLY A 106 2.04 -18.66 -3.43
CA GLY A 106 0.65 -19.14 -3.46
C GLY A 106 -0.33 -18.31 -2.61
N VAL A 107 -0.10 -17.02 -2.47
CA VAL A 107 -1.04 -16.05 -1.88
C VAL A 107 -1.58 -15.14 -2.99
N PRO A 108 -2.89 -15.03 -3.21
CA PRO A 108 -3.40 -14.11 -4.22
C PRO A 108 -3.21 -12.65 -3.78
N VAL A 109 -2.54 -11.86 -4.62
CA VAL A 109 -2.14 -10.49 -4.33
C VAL A 109 -2.76 -9.51 -5.32
N ALA A 110 -3.50 -8.53 -4.80
CA ALA A 110 -3.96 -7.37 -5.55
C ALA A 110 -3.20 -6.13 -5.04
N LYS A 111 -2.04 -5.87 -5.65
CA LYS A 111 -1.19 -4.77 -5.20
C LYS A 111 -1.73 -3.42 -5.67
N HIS A 112 -2.16 -2.58 -4.72
CA HIS A 112 -2.46 -1.18 -5.00
C HIS A 112 -1.19 -0.34 -5.02
N GLY A 113 -1.08 0.59 -5.95
CA GLY A 113 0.10 1.43 -6.03
C GLY A 113 0.01 2.58 -7.02
N ASN A 114 1.03 3.44 -6.98
CA ASN A 114 1.10 4.65 -7.78
C ASN A 114 2.53 4.92 -8.26
N ARG A 115 2.68 5.94 -9.11
CA ARG A 115 3.98 6.56 -9.38
C ARG A 115 4.51 7.25 -8.13
N SER A 116 5.82 7.42 -8.09
CA SER A 116 6.46 8.15 -6.99
C SER A 116 6.00 9.61 -6.96
N ILE A 117 5.77 10.11 -5.73
CA ILE A 117 5.58 11.53 -5.44
C ILE A 117 6.76 12.07 -4.63
N THR A 118 7.32 11.26 -3.74
CA THR A 118 8.36 11.68 -2.78
C THR A 118 9.60 10.80 -2.80
N SER A 119 9.50 9.55 -3.23
CA SER A 119 10.64 8.62 -3.38
C SER A 119 11.25 8.70 -4.78
N ARG A 120 12.39 8.03 -5.00
CA ARG A 120 13.06 7.94 -6.30
C ARG A 120 12.40 6.98 -7.27
N SER A 121 11.67 5.98 -6.75
CA SER A 121 11.00 4.94 -7.55
C SER A 121 9.66 4.57 -6.91
N GLY A 122 8.56 4.78 -7.62
CA GLY A 122 7.22 4.31 -7.24
C GLY A 122 6.97 2.89 -7.74
N SER A 123 5.96 2.22 -7.18
CA SER A 123 5.59 0.86 -7.60
C SER A 123 5.20 0.77 -9.08
N ALA A 124 4.46 1.77 -9.59
CA ALA A 124 4.12 1.84 -11.01
C ALA A 124 5.34 2.10 -11.89
N ASP A 125 6.29 2.92 -11.41
CA ASP A 125 7.48 3.25 -12.19
C ASP A 125 8.36 2.01 -12.39
N VAL A 126 8.63 1.27 -11.31
CA VAL A 126 9.45 0.05 -11.40
C VAL A 126 8.75 -1.08 -12.15
N LEU A 127 7.43 -1.24 -11.99
CA LEU A 127 6.69 -2.26 -12.75
C LEU A 127 6.68 -1.96 -14.25
N ALA A 128 6.56 -0.69 -14.66
CA ALA A 128 6.72 -0.28 -16.05
C ALA A 128 8.13 -0.57 -16.58
N GLU A 129 9.18 -0.32 -15.78
CA GLU A 129 10.57 -0.62 -16.12
C GLU A 129 10.84 -2.14 -16.22
N LEU A 130 10.11 -2.94 -15.43
CA LEU A 130 10.12 -4.40 -15.53
C LEU A 130 9.31 -4.93 -16.73
N GLY A 131 8.59 -4.06 -17.45
CA GLY A 131 7.84 -4.38 -18.65
C GLY A 131 6.34 -4.64 -18.43
N VAL A 132 5.82 -4.45 -17.21
CA VAL A 132 4.38 -4.60 -16.93
C VAL A 132 3.60 -3.43 -17.53
N ASN A 133 2.50 -3.72 -18.22
CA ASN A 133 1.58 -2.68 -18.68
C ASN A 133 0.76 -2.11 -17.53
N ILE A 134 1.25 -1.02 -16.93
CA ILE A 134 0.55 -0.34 -15.82
C ILE A 134 -0.75 0.35 -16.26
N ASN A 135 -0.96 0.54 -17.56
CA ASN A 135 -2.18 1.11 -18.15
C ASN A 135 -3.14 0.03 -18.68
N ALA A 136 -2.97 -1.22 -18.22
CA ALA A 136 -3.88 -2.31 -18.56
C ALA A 136 -5.33 -1.95 -18.21
N SER A 137 -6.27 -2.36 -19.07
CA SER A 137 -7.69 -2.18 -18.81
C SER A 137 -8.13 -2.96 -17.55
N ILE A 138 -9.27 -2.58 -17.00
CA ILE A 138 -9.85 -3.28 -15.84
C ILE A 138 -9.95 -4.79 -16.09
N ALA A 139 -10.45 -5.19 -17.25
CA ALA A 139 -10.58 -6.60 -17.60
C ALA A 139 -9.23 -7.33 -17.69
N GLN A 140 -8.16 -6.67 -18.17
CA GLN A 140 -6.81 -7.24 -18.17
C GLN A 140 -6.26 -7.38 -16.74
N VAL A 141 -6.50 -6.39 -15.86
CA VAL A 141 -6.10 -6.45 -14.44
C VAL A 141 -6.83 -7.60 -13.73
N GLU A 142 -8.14 -7.75 -13.95
CA GLU A 142 -8.94 -8.86 -13.42
C GLU A 142 -8.44 -10.22 -13.91
N ALA A 143 -8.13 -10.33 -15.20
CA ALA A 143 -7.58 -11.54 -15.79
C ALA A 143 -6.18 -11.88 -15.22
N CYS A 144 -5.31 -10.89 -15.03
CA CYS A 144 -4.02 -11.13 -14.34
C CYS A 144 -4.24 -11.68 -12.93
N LEU A 145 -5.17 -11.11 -12.17
CA LEU A 145 -5.48 -11.56 -10.83
C LEU A 145 -6.03 -12.99 -10.82
N ASP A 146 -6.98 -13.28 -11.69
CA ASP A 146 -7.65 -14.57 -11.72
C ASP A 146 -6.76 -15.70 -12.27
N GLU A 147 -5.97 -15.43 -13.30
CA GLU A 147 -5.14 -16.47 -13.93
C GLU A 147 -3.81 -16.68 -13.20
N LEU A 148 -3.20 -15.59 -12.71
CA LEU A 148 -1.85 -15.61 -12.13
C LEU A 148 -1.82 -15.50 -10.60
N GLY A 149 -2.94 -15.11 -9.97
CA GLY A 149 -2.98 -14.76 -8.55
C GLY A 149 -2.22 -13.46 -8.22
N LEU A 150 -1.94 -12.62 -9.21
CA LEU A 150 -1.24 -11.36 -9.02
C LEU A 150 -1.74 -10.30 -10.00
N CYS A 151 -2.10 -9.12 -9.49
CA CYS A 151 -2.34 -7.96 -10.33
C CYS A 151 -1.75 -6.68 -9.74
N PHE A 152 -1.63 -5.66 -10.59
CA PHE A 152 -1.30 -4.30 -10.18
C PHE A 152 -2.47 -3.37 -10.43
N CYS A 153 -2.98 -2.78 -9.35
CA CYS A 153 -4.05 -1.78 -9.38
C CYS A 153 -3.43 -0.38 -9.41
N PHE A 154 -3.31 0.21 -10.60
CA PHE A 154 -2.73 1.54 -10.78
C PHE A 154 -3.70 2.62 -10.32
N ALA A 155 -3.39 3.33 -9.24
CA ALA A 155 -4.29 4.26 -8.57
C ALA A 155 -4.97 5.29 -9.49
N PRO A 156 -4.31 5.94 -10.48
CA PRO A 156 -4.99 6.86 -11.39
C PRO A 156 -6.12 6.24 -12.22
N LEU A 157 -6.02 4.96 -12.57
CA LEU A 157 -7.07 4.25 -13.31
C LEU A 157 -8.21 3.80 -12.40
N MET A 158 -7.88 3.48 -11.15
CA MET A 158 -8.84 2.94 -10.19
C MET A 158 -9.64 4.02 -9.46
N HIS A 159 -9.12 5.26 -9.40
CA HIS A 159 -9.72 6.37 -8.66
C HIS A 159 -9.97 7.59 -9.58
N PRO A 160 -10.87 7.50 -10.59
CA PRO A 160 -11.08 8.57 -11.56
C PRO A 160 -11.57 9.88 -10.92
N SER A 161 -12.29 9.81 -9.79
CA SER A 161 -12.77 10.98 -9.06
C SER A 161 -11.65 11.80 -8.41
N MET A 162 -10.44 11.25 -8.28
CA MET A 162 -9.28 12.01 -7.80
C MET A 162 -8.89 13.20 -8.69
N LYS A 163 -9.40 13.27 -9.93
CA LYS A 163 -9.25 14.44 -10.80
C LYS A 163 -9.71 15.74 -10.15
N HIS A 164 -10.73 15.69 -9.27
CA HIS A 164 -11.27 16.85 -8.57
C HIS A 164 -10.34 17.42 -7.50
N VAL A 165 -9.40 16.63 -6.99
CA VAL A 165 -8.45 17.03 -5.94
C VAL A 165 -6.99 17.12 -6.41
N ALA A 166 -6.67 16.51 -7.54
CA ALA A 166 -5.29 16.42 -8.01
C ALA A 166 -4.63 17.81 -8.26
N ALA A 167 -5.36 18.73 -8.91
CA ALA A 167 -4.89 20.08 -9.18
C ALA A 167 -4.67 20.86 -7.87
N VAL A 168 -5.61 20.76 -6.94
CA VAL A 168 -5.52 21.43 -5.62
C VAL A 168 -4.33 20.92 -4.83
N ARG A 169 -4.15 19.59 -4.73
CA ARG A 169 -3.00 18.99 -4.04
C ARG A 169 -1.66 19.45 -4.63
N LYS A 170 -1.57 19.53 -5.96
CA LYS A 170 -0.37 20.05 -6.65
C LYS A 170 -0.08 21.51 -6.31
N LYS A 171 -1.13 22.36 -6.27
CA LYS A 171 -1.03 23.78 -5.92
C LYS A 171 -0.61 23.98 -4.47
N LEU A 172 -1.16 23.18 -3.54
CA LEU A 172 -0.85 23.28 -2.12
C LEU A 172 0.60 22.89 -1.81
N GLY A 173 1.15 21.86 -2.48
CA GLY A 173 2.52 21.39 -2.27
C GLY A 173 2.80 20.83 -0.88
N ILE A 174 1.79 20.62 -0.05
CA ILE A 174 1.88 20.08 1.31
C ILE A 174 1.37 18.65 1.37
N ARG A 175 1.70 17.93 2.44
CA ARG A 175 1.04 16.68 2.77
C ARG A 175 -0.39 16.93 3.21
N THR A 176 -1.30 16.08 2.77
CA THR A 176 -2.73 16.14 3.09
C THR A 176 -3.22 14.75 3.45
N ILE A 177 -4.44 14.62 3.95
CA ILE A 177 -5.08 13.34 4.24
C ILE A 177 -4.96 12.33 3.09
N PHE A 178 -4.97 12.78 1.83
CA PHE A 178 -4.83 11.91 0.65
C PHE A 178 -3.46 11.21 0.54
N ASN A 179 -2.45 11.63 1.30
CA ASN A 179 -1.15 10.96 1.34
C ASN A 179 -1.19 9.67 2.17
N ILE A 180 -2.17 9.52 3.06
CA ILE A 180 -2.33 8.35 3.93
C ILE A 180 -3.52 7.46 3.53
N LEU A 181 -4.41 7.94 2.65
CA LEU A 181 -5.59 7.19 2.23
C LEU A 181 -5.29 6.07 1.24
N GLY A 182 -4.21 6.17 0.45
CA GLY A 182 -3.88 5.20 -0.59
C GLY A 182 -3.97 3.74 -0.15
N PRO A 183 -3.33 3.33 0.95
CA PRO A 183 -3.41 1.96 1.46
C PRO A 183 -4.81 1.53 1.92
N LEU A 184 -5.69 2.48 2.24
CA LEU A 184 -7.02 2.20 2.79
C LEU A 184 -8.10 2.01 1.71
N VAL A 185 -7.75 2.18 0.44
CA VAL A 185 -8.71 2.24 -0.68
C VAL A 185 -8.33 1.29 -1.82
N ASN A 186 -7.94 0.06 -1.49
CA ASN A 186 -7.62 -0.96 -2.49
C ASN A 186 -8.86 -1.32 -3.32
N PRO A 187 -8.82 -1.19 -4.66
CA PRO A 187 -9.99 -1.36 -5.52
C PRO A 187 -10.45 -2.82 -5.66
N ALA A 188 -9.61 -3.79 -5.34
CA ALA A 188 -9.99 -5.20 -5.32
C ALA A 188 -10.61 -5.62 -3.97
N GLY A 189 -10.77 -4.69 -3.02
CA GLY A 189 -11.33 -5.00 -1.70
C GLY A 189 -10.47 -5.96 -0.89
N ALA A 190 -9.13 -5.83 -0.99
CA ALA A 190 -8.21 -6.71 -0.27
C ALA A 190 -8.57 -6.84 1.20
N THR A 191 -8.80 -8.07 1.64
CA THR A 191 -9.25 -8.42 3.00
C THR A 191 -8.08 -8.52 3.99
N HIS A 192 -6.88 -8.74 3.46
CA HIS A 192 -5.63 -8.84 4.20
C HIS A 192 -4.65 -7.79 3.70
N GLN A 193 -3.93 -7.14 4.62
CA GLN A 193 -3.01 -6.08 4.22
C GLN A 193 -1.75 -6.05 5.09
N LEU A 194 -0.58 -6.10 4.44
CA LEU A 194 0.68 -5.69 5.04
C LEU A 194 0.89 -4.22 4.71
N LEU A 195 0.60 -3.34 5.67
CA LEU A 195 0.57 -1.90 5.49
C LEU A 195 1.82 -1.25 6.06
N GLY A 196 2.69 -0.76 5.21
CA GLY A 196 3.88 -0.04 5.63
C GLY A 196 3.58 1.40 6.04
N ALA A 197 3.89 1.74 7.28
CA ALA A 197 3.82 3.11 7.79
C ALA A 197 5.22 3.75 7.75
N GLY A 198 5.50 4.57 6.74
CA GLY A 198 6.78 5.25 6.59
C GLY A 198 7.07 6.31 7.67
N ARG A 199 6.09 6.60 8.51
CA ARG A 199 6.21 7.45 9.70
C ARG A 199 5.53 6.72 10.87
N PRO A 200 6.28 6.41 11.95
CA PRO A 200 5.76 5.64 13.09
C PRO A 200 4.51 6.25 13.74
N GLU A 201 4.41 7.58 13.77
CA GLU A 201 3.27 8.29 14.34
C GLU A 201 1.95 8.04 13.59
N LEU A 202 2.00 7.54 12.35
CA LEU A 202 0.81 7.16 11.59
C LEU A 202 0.25 5.79 11.98
N GLN A 203 1.04 4.92 12.63
CA GLN A 203 0.58 3.56 12.97
C GLN A 203 -0.73 3.54 13.76
N PRO A 204 -0.91 4.31 14.85
CA PRO A 204 -2.17 4.29 15.62
C PRO A 204 -3.36 4.78 14.79
N LEU A 205 -3.16 5.80 13.96
CA LEU A 205 -4.20 6.38 13.10
C LEU A 205 -4.64 5.38 12.02
N LEU A 206 -3.68 4.74 11.34
CA LEU A 206 -3.95 3.73 10.32
C LEU A 206 -4.61 2.49 10.94
N ALA A 207 -4.13 2.04 12.09
CA ALA A 207 -4.71 0.91 12.80
C ALA A 207 -6.18 1.17 13.20
N GLY A 208 -6.45 2.33 13.79
CA GLY A 208 -7.80 2.74 14.14
C GLY A 208 -8.72 2.86 12.90
N ALA A 209 -8.21 3.46 11.82
CA ALA A 209 -8.98 3.60 10.57
C ALA A 209 -9.27 2.22 9.94
N MET A 210 -8.31 1.30 9.89
CA MET A 210 -8.52 -0.06 9.39
C MET A 210 -9.51 -0.85 10.24
N GLN A 211 -9.46 -0.69 11.56
CA GLN A 211 -10.44 -1.30 12.48
C GLN A 211 -11.85 -0.77 12.20
N ARG A 212 -11.99 0.55 12.01
CA ARG A 212 -13.27 1.22 11.72
C ARG A 212 -13.85 0.82 10.36
N LEU A 213 -12.99 0.68 9.35
CA LEU A 213 -13.38 0.28 7.99
C LEU A 213 -13.71 -1.21 7.86
N GLY A 214 -13.30 -2.01 8.81
CA GLY A 214 -13.37 -3.48 8.77
C GLY A 214 -12.26 -4.07 7.91
N THR A 215 -11.51 -4.98 8.49
CA THR A 215 -10.48 -5.78 7.82
C THR A 215 -10.53 -7.19 8.39
N ARG A 216 -10.12 -8.17 7.60
CA ARG A 216 -9.98 -9.53 8.12
C ARG A 216 -8.69 -9.66 8.94
N ARG A 217 -7.59 -9.16 8.38
CA ARG A 217 -6.32 -9.01 9.09
C ARG A 217 -5.46 -7.94 8.41
N THR A 218 -5.04 -6.95 9.16
CA THR A 218 -4.07 -5.95 8.69
C THR A 218 -2.90 -5.92 9.67
N LEU A 219 -1.69 -5.95 9.15
CA LEU A 219 -0.48 -5.67 9.91
C LEU A 219 0.07 -4.32 9.47
N VAL A 220 0.02 -3.32 10.36
CA VAL A 220 0.68 -2.03 10.14
C VAL A 220 2.09 -2.15 10.68
N VAL A 221 3.08 -1.94 9.84
CA VAL A 221 4.50 -2.15 10.16
C VAL A 221 5.33 -0.89 10.01
N SER A 222 6.34 -0.71 10.88
CA SER A 222 7.33 0.35 10.80
C SER A 222 8.63 -0.12 11.43
N GLY A 223 9.73 -0.04 10.68
CA GLY A 223 11.06 -0.35 11.17
C GLY A 223 11.61 0.72 12.11
N ASP A 224 12.48 0.32 13.06
CA ASP A 224 13.18 1.24 13.97
C ASP A 224 14.09 2.22 13.24
N ASP A 225 14.48 1.88 12.00
CA ASP A 225 15.26 2.71 11.07
C ASP A 225 14.39 3.69 10.25
N GLY A 226 13.09 3.75 10.53
CA GLY A 226 12.12 4.59 9.82
C GLY A 226 11.64 4.00 8.49
N LEU A 227 11.99 2.74 8.20
CA LEU A 227 11.51 2.06 7.01
C LEU A 227 10.00 1.74 7.17
N GLY A 228 9.22 2.05 6.14
CA GLY A 228 7.80 1.67 6.06
C GLY A 228 7.59 0.24 5.53
N ASP A 229 8.46 -0.68 5.91
CA ASP A 229 8.42 -2.12 5.61
C ASP A 229 8.95 -2.88 6.83
N VAL A 230 8.96 -4.19 6.80
CA VAL A 230 9.68 -5.00 7.80
C VAL A 230 11.17 -4.91 7.50
N THR A 231 11.94 -4.36 8.45
CA THR A 231 13.37 -4.07 8.23
C THR A 231 14.29 -5.24 8.56
N LEU A 232 15.40 -5.37 7.82
CA LEU A 232 16.54 -6.23 8.17
C LEU A 232 17.51 -5.55 9.14
N ALA A 233 17.54 -4.22 9.21
CA ALA A 233 18.57 -3.50 9.97
C ALA A 233 18.27 -3.42 11.47
N GLY A 234 17.03 -3.67 11.88
CA GLY A 234 16.59 -3.49 13.26
C GLY A 234 15.37 -4.31 13.61
N ASN A 235 14.64 -3.82 14.60
CA ASN A 235 13.33 -4.37 14.91
C ASN A 235 12.25 -3.64 14.09
N THR A 236 11.11 -4.28 13.98
CA THR A 236 9.91 -3.72 13.34
C THR A 236 8.77 -3.73 14.34
N THR A 237 8.19 -2.58 14.61
CA THR A 237 6.93 -2.49 15.36
C THR A 237 5.79 -2.93 14.45
N VAL A 238 4.98 -3.88 14.94
CA VAL A 238 3.84 -4.45 14.23
C VAL A 238 2.58 -4.19 15.03
N THR A 239 1.62 -3.51 14.43
CA THR A 239 0.26 -3.37 14.97
C THR A 239 -0.68 -4.23 14.14
N GLU A 240 -1.17 -5.31 14.72
CA GLU A 240 -2.12 -6.23 14.10
C GLU A 240 -3.55 -5.82 14.41
N ILE A 241 -4.36 -5.77 13.39
CA ILE A 241 -5.79 -5.45 13.43
C ILE A 241 -6.57 -6.65 12.88
N THR A 242 -7.50 -7.15 13.69
CA THR A 242 -8.45 -8.22 13.33
C THR A 242 -9.85 -7.84 13.83
N PRO A 243 -10.91 -8.57 13.45
CA PRO A 243 -12.23 -8.42 14.08
C PRO A 243 -12.21 -8.64 15.59
N GLY A 244 -11.24 -9.38 16.12
CA GLY A 244 -11.07 -9.63 17.55
C GLY A 244 -10.38 -8.52 18.33
N GLY A 245 -9.86 -7.50 17.66
CA GLY A 245 -9.20 -6.34 18.29
C GLY A 245 -7.85 -5.98 17.67
N VAL A 246 -7.15 -5.12 18.39
CA VAL A 246 -5.84 -4.58 18.00
C VAL A 246 -4.80 -5.01 19.03
N ARG A 247 -3.64 -5.46 18.56
CA ARG A 247 -2.48 -5.76 19.42
C ARG A 247 -1.20 -5.27 18.77
N THR A 248 -0.24 -4.84 19.58
CA THR A 248 1.08 -4.40 19.11
C THR A 248 2.16 -5.32 19.67
N PHE A 249 3.12 -5.67 18.81
CA PHE A 249 4.27 -6.48 19.17
C PHE A 249 5.46 -6.11 18.26
N THR A 250 6.59 -6.74 18.49
CA THR A 250 7.83 -6.48 17.74
C THR A 250 8.27 -7.72 17.00
N TRP A 251 8.67 -7.56 15.74
CA TRP A 251 9.43 -8.55 14.97
C TRP A 251 10.90 -8.16 14.87
N SER A 252 11.75 -9.16 14.75
CA SER A 252 13.14 -9.01 14.33
C SER A 252 13.43 -9.97 13.17
N PRO A 253 14.49 -9.73 12.36
CA PRO A 253 14.86 -10.64 11.27
C PRO A 253 15.12 -12.07 11.76
N GLU A 254 15.72 -12.22 12.94
CA GLU A 254 16.05 -13.53 13.53
C GLU A 254 14.80 -14.36 13.83
N TYR A 255 13.65 -13.69 14.06
CA TYR A 255 12.37 -14.35 14.24
C TYR A 255 11.94 -15.13 12.99
N PHE A 256 12.36 -14.64 11.82
CA PHE A 256 12.16 -15.26 10.51
C PHE A 256 13.32 -16.19 10.10
N GLY A 257 14.35 -16.34 10.93
CA GLY A 257 15.55 -17.10 10.63
C GLY A 257 16.54 -16.40 9.69
N LEU A 258 16.41 -15.07 9.57
CA LEU A 258 17.30 -14.22 8.79
C LEU A 258 18.27 -13.47 9.71
N ALA A 259 19.44 -13.12 9.20
CA ALA A 259 20.40 -12.30 9.93
C ALA A 259 20.00 -10.82 9.86
N ARG A 260 20.43 -10.01 10.84
CA ARG A 260 20.42 -8.56 10.68
C ARG A 260 21.50 -8.15 9.70
N GLU A 261 21.10 -7.30 8.78
CA GLU A 261 22.00 -6.76 7.75
C GLU A 261 21.76 -5.26 7.57
N SER A 262 22.82 -4.52 7.21
CA SER A 262 22.70 -3.13 6.81
C SER A 262 21.92 -3.04 5.50
N LEU A 263 21.12 -1.98 5.38
CA LEU A 263 20.44 -1.62 4.15
C LEU A 263 21.27 -0.67 3.27
N ASP A 264 22.51 -0.36 3.68
CA ASP A 264 23.44 0.42 2.88
C ASP A 264 23.69 -0.25 1.53
N GLY A 265 23.63 0.51 0.47
CA GLY A 265 23.78 -0.01 -0.89
C GLY A 265 22.50 -0.53 -1.54
N LEU A 266 21.35 -0.52 -0.83
CA LEU A 266 20.03 -0.83 -1.39
C LEU A 266 19.25 0.41 -1.85
N ALA A 267 19.80 1.60 -1.59
CA ALA A 267 19.25 2.85 -2.10
C ALA A 267 19.42 2.95 -3.62
N VAL A 268 18.43 3.51 -4.29
CA VAL A 268 18.39 3.66 -5.74
C VAL A 268 18.12 5.11 -6.14
N ASP A 269 18.65 5.51 -7.29
CA ASP A 269 18.41 6.83 -7.86
C ASP A 269 17.19 6.86 -8.79
N GLY A 270 16.64 5.69 -9.13
CA GLY A 270 15.48 5.63 -10.00
C GLY A 270 14.94 4.22 -10.24
N PRO A 271 13.86 4.11 -11.04
CA PRO A 271 13.20 2.84 -11.32
C PRO A 271 14.07 1.85 -12.10
N ALA A 272 15.00 2.30 -12.92
CA ALA A 272 15.89 1.44 -13.69
C ALA A 272 16.84 0.65 -12.78
N GLU A 273 17.44 1.30 -11.78
CA GLU A 273 18.29 0.63 -10.78
C GLU A 273 17.48 -0.32 -9.91
N SER A 274 16.29 0.13 -9.47
CA SER A 274 15.38 -0.72 -8.73
C SER A 274 15.01 -1.99 -9.51
N ALA A 275 14.71 -1.85 -10.80
CA ALA A 275 14.39 -2.98 -11.67
C ALA A 275 15.59 -3.92 -11.88
N ALA A 276 16.81 -3.40 -11.95
CA ALA A 276 18.03 -4.20 -12.04
C ALA A 276 18.20 -5.10 -10.80
N ILE A 277 18.11 -4.50 -9.59
CA ILE A 277 18.18 -5.25 -8.33
C ILE A 277 17.08 -6.32 -8.28
N ILE A 278 15.86 -5.99 -8.68
CA ILE A 278 14.74 -6.94 -8.68
C ILE A 278 15.00 -8.11 -9.62
N ARG A 279 15.50 -7.88 -10.84
CA ARG A 279 15.84 -8.96 -11.77
C ARG A 279 16.90 -9.88 -11.21
N GLU A 280 17.96 -9.33 -10.60
CA GLU A 280 19.05 -10.11 -10.01
C GLU A 280 18.56 -10.98 -8.82
N LEU A 281 17.83 -10.40 -7.87
CA LEU A 281 17.35 -11.16 -6.72
C LEU A 281 16.32 -12.24 -7.11
N LEU A 282 15.46 -11.98 -8.12
CA LEU A 282 14.46 -12.96 -8.55
C LEU A 282 15.06 -14.17 -9.29
N VAL A 283 16.30 -14.08 -9.76
CA VAL A 283 17.06 -15.23 -10.29
C VAL A 283 17.98 -15.85 -9.25
N GLY A 284 17.83 -15.49 -7.97
CA GLY A 284 18.49 -16.15 -6.85
C GLY A 284 19.76 -15.47 -6.35
N ALA A 285 20.12 -14.27 -6.82
CA ALA A 285 21.28 -13.55 -6.29
C ALA A 285 21.16 -13.37 -4.76
N PRO A 286 22.18 -13.79 -3.97
CA PRO A 286 22.14 -13.66 -2.52
C PRO A 286 22.42 -12.24 -2.05
N GLY A 287 22.10 -11.95 -0.77
CA GLY A 287 22.42 -10.70 -0.08
C GLY A 287 21.20 -9.98 0.46
N ALA A 288 21.43 -8.82 1.08
CA ALA A 288 20.44 -8.05 1.80
C ALA A 288 19.19 -7.70 0.96
N ALA A 289 19.36 -7.46 -0.35
CA ALA A 289 18.22 -7.20 -1.25
C ALA A 289 17.26 -8.40 -1.34
N ARG A 290 17.81 -9.62 -1.44
CA ARG A 290 17.00 -10.84 -1.42
C ARG A 290 16.37 -11.07 -0.06
N ASP A 291 17.12 -10.89 1.01
CA ASP A 291 16.68 -11.23 2.35
C ASP A 291 15.60 -10.25 2.87
N ILE A 292 15.69 -8.97 2.55
CA ILE A 292 14.60 -8.02 2.89
C ILE A 292 13.31 -8.32 2.11
N VAL A 293 13.41 -8.79 0.87
CA VAL A 293 12.24 -9.22 0.08
C VAL A 293 11.64 -10.50 0.65
N VAL A 294 12.47 -11.50 1.00
CA VAL A 294 12.02 -12.71 1.68
C VAL A 294 11.31 -12.39 2.99
N LEU A 295 11.87 -11.49 3.80
CA LEU A 295 11.31 -11.03 5.06
C LEU A 295 9.92 -10.41 4.87
N ASN A 296 9.78 -9.47 3.93
CA ASN A 296 8.51 -8.79 3.67
C ASN A 296 7.47 -9.69 2.98
N ALA A 297 7.88 -10.57 2.09
CA ALA A 297 7.01 -11.58 1.51
C ALA A 297 6.51 -12.57 2.57
N ALA A 298 7.38 -13.02 3.47
CA ALA A 298 7.03 -13.86 4.62
C ALA A 298 6.03 -13.18 5.56
N ALA A 299 6.24 -11.89 5.85
CA ALA A 299 5.27 -11.09 6.59
C ALA A 299 3.91 -11.03 5.87
N GLY A 300 3.91 -10.94 4.54
CA GLY A 300 2.71 -11.03 3.70
C GLY A 300 2.00 -12.39 3.84
N LEU A 301 2.74 -13.51 3.83
CA LEU A 301 2.18 -14.84 4.02
C LEU A 301 1.54 -14.99 5.41
N ILE A 302 2.18 -14.46 6.46
CA ILE A 302 1.63 -14.45 7.82
C ILE A 302 0.38 -13.59 7.87
N THR A 303 0.42 -12.41 7.26
CA THR A 303 -0.73 -11.50 7.20
C THR A 303 -1.94 -12.18 6.56
N PHE A 304 -1.72 -12.93 5.48
CA PHE A 304 -2.77 -13.68 4.78
C PHE A 304 -3.24 -14.92 5.54
N GLY A 305 -2.51 -15.38 6.55
CA GLY A 305 -2.83 -16.61 7.28
C GLY A 305 -2.41 -17.89 6.55
N LYS A 306 -1.46 -17.81 5.60
CA LYS A 306 -0.91 -19.00 4.91
C LYS A 306 -0.10 -19.87 5.87
N THR A 307 0.48 -19.28 6.88
CA THR A 307 1.18 -19.91 8.01
C THR A 307 1.35 -18.88 9.13
N ASP A 308 1.40 -19.34 10.37
CA ASP A 308 1.70 -18.51 11.53
C ASP A 308 3.17 -18.66 12.01
N ASP A 309 3.95 -19.57 11.39
CA ASP A 309 5.36 -19.74 11.69
C ASP A 309 6.24 -18.88 10.77
N PRO A 310 6.96 -17.86 11.32
CA PRO A 310 7.77 -16.94 10.53
C PRO A 310 8.90 -17.62 9.75
N LYS A 311 9.56 -18.62 10.32
CA LYS A 311 10.63 -19.35 9.66
C LYS A 311 10.11 -20.17 8.48
N SER A 312 8.96 -20.82 8.65
CA SER A 312 8.29 -21.53 7.57
C SER A 312 7.84 -20.58 6.46
N ALA A 313 7.34 -19.38 6.82
CA ALA A 313 6.97 -18.36 5.85
C ALA A 313 8.19 -17.91 5.02
N ALA A 314 9.30 -17.57 5.69
CA ALA A 314 10.55 -17.18 5.03
C ALA A 314 11.08 -18.28 4.10
N ALA A 315 11.10 -19.53 4.56
CA ALA A 315 11.53 -20.67 3.76
C ALA A 315 10.69 -20.86 2.48
N LYS A 316 9.35 -20.66 2.57
CA LYS A 316 8.47 -20.73 1.39
C LYS A 316 8.77 -19.60 0.40
N CYS A 317 9.01 -18.39 0.89
CA CYS A 317 9.35 -17.24 0.04
C CYS A 317 10.72 -17.41 -0.61
N ALA A 318 11.73 -17.89 0.13
CA ALA A 318 13.04 -18.23 -0.41
C ALA A 318 12.93 -19.31 -1.51
N ALA A 319 12.18 -20.39 -1.25
CA ALA A 319 11.94 -21.44 -2.24
C ALA A 319 11.24 -20.94 -3.51
N ALA A 320 10.33 -19.96 -3.40
CA ALA A 320 9.68 -19.34 -4.57
C ALA A 320 10.66 -18.54 -5.44
N ILE A 321 11.72 -17.97 -4.85
CA ILE A 321 12.82 -17.35 -5.59
C ILE A 321 13.73 -18.43 -6.18
N ASP A 322 14.22 -19.35 -5.36
CA ASP A 322 15.25 -20.33 -5.71
C ASP A 322 14.78 -21.32 -6.80
N SER A 323 13.48 -21.62 -6.84
CA SER A 323 12.87 -22.43 -7.91
C SER A 323 12.64 -21.67 -9.22
N GLY A 324 12.86 -20.34 -9.25
CA GLY A 324 12.53 -19.48 -10.37
C GLY A 324 11.03 -19.16 -10.53
N ALA A 325 10.18 -19.61 -9.60
CA ALA A 325 8.72 -19.38 -9.68
C ALA A 325 8.39 -17.87 -9.64
N ALA A 326 9.08 -17.09 -8.82
CA ALA A 326 8.86 -15.65 -8.73
C ALA A 326 9.28 -14.92 -10.02
N ALA A 327 10.41 -15.26 -10.61
CA ALA A 327 10.85 -14.72 -11.90
C ALA A 327 9.88 -15.10 -13.04
N SER A 328 9.44 -16.36 -13.08
CA SER A 328 8.45 -16.84 -14.04
C SER A 328 7.11 -16.11 -13.91
N LEU A 329 6.62 -15.90 -12.67
CA LEU A 329 5.38 -15.17 -12.41
C LEU A 329 5.46 -13.73 -12.92
N LEU A 330 6.57 -13.03 -12.67
CA LEU A 330 6.80 -11.69 -13.23
C LEU A 330 6.74 -11.72 -14.76
N GLY A 331 7.41 -12.68 -15.40
CA GLY A 331 7.36 -12.84 -16.87
C GLY A 331 5.94 -13.07 -17.39
N HIS A 332 5.14 -13.89 -16.69
CA HIS A 332 3.73 -14.10 -17.03
C HIS A 332 2.90 -12.82 -16.82
N LEU A 333 3.13 -12.08 -15.73
CA LEU A 333 2.43 -10.81 -15.49
C LEU A 333 2.75 -9.78 -16.59
N VAL A 334 4.02 -9.66 -16.99
CA VAL A 334 4.43 -8.81 -18.12
C VAL A 334 3.63 -9.19 -19.35
N LYS A 335 3.68 -10.46 -19.75
CA LYS A 335 2.98 -10.96 -20.95
C LYS A 335 1.48 -10.70 -20.86
N ARG A 336 0.83 -11.19 -19.77
CA ARG A 336 -0.63 -11.16 -19.62
C ARG A 336 -1.18 -9.73 -19.55
N SER A 337 -0.44 -8.79 -18.97
CA SER A 337 -0.84 -7.37 -18.88
C SER A 337 -0.94 -6.68 -20.25
N HIS A 338 -0.32 -7.22 -21.29
CA HIS A 338 -0.38 -6.73 -22.68
C HIS A 338 -1.38 -7.47 -23.55
N GLU A 339 -1.83 -8.65 -23.15
CA GLU A 339 -2.78 -9.45 -23.94
C GLU A 339 -4.21 -8.93 -23.74
N PRO A 340 -5.08 -9.04 -24.77
CA PRO A 340 -6.51 -8.78 -24.60
C PRO A 340 -7.11 -9.64 -23.48
N ALA A 341 -8.17 -9.11 -22.82
CA ALA A 341 -8.89 -9.82 -21.77
C ALA A 341 -9.82 -10.89 -22.35
#